data_f1a9257adaf1ab6286f41302ac26d641
#
_entry.id   f1a9257adaf1ab6286f41302ac26d641
#
_cell.length_a   1.000
_cell.length_b   1.000
_cell.length_c   1.000
_cell.angle_alpha   90.00
_cell.angle_beta   90.00
_cell.angle_gamma   90.00
#
_symmetry.space_group_name_H-M   'P 1'
#
loop_
_entity.id
_entity.type
_entity.pdbx_description
1 polymer ?
#
loop_
_entity_poly.entity_id
_entity_poly.type
_entity_poly.pdbx_seq_one_letter_code
_entity_poly.pdbx_strand_id
1 'polypeptide(L)'
;MIQNIFKRIVNEIYIEYFKPNGWKKQGLNYRLFDDSGLGRIITFQKSKWSDVTNIEFYINYGVYMEVGDCIANKSFKEYECQFRDRTNVYNGMYLVNENTNYEKLKNEVIRALKEANILFDKITNKQVFIKMILSGTLQKETEIPIMHYHTCKLLADMGYYKEIYEYVKARDGQYFNSLTEEIEKII
;
A
#
# COMPACT_ATOMS: atom_id res chain seq x y z
N MET A 1 -18.94 -13.82 19.17
CA MET A 1 -18.20 -12.94 20.13
C MET A 1 -16.89 -12.44 19.51
N ILE A 2 -16.01 -13.29 19.06
CA ILE A 2 -14.67 -12.95 18.49
C ILE A 2 -14.75 -12.04 17.24
N GLN A 3 -15.68 -12.33 16.30
CA GLN A 3 -15.94 -11.47 15.14
C GLN A 3 -16.29 -10.01 15.54
N ASN A 4 -16.96 -9.83 16.67
CA ASN A 4 -17.30 -8.50 17.17
C ASN A 4 -16.09 -7.76 17.72
N ILE A 5 -15.15 -8.46 18.37
CA ILE A 5 -13.88 -7.87 18.84
C ILE A 5 -13.10 -7.32 17.65
N PHE A 6 -12.87 -8.14 16.61
CA PHE A 6 -12.16 -7.72 15.42
C PHE A 6 -12.82 -6.52 14.72
N LYS A 7 -14.14 -6.62 14.49
CA LYS A 7 -14.90 -5.51 13.85
C LYS A 7 -14.86 -4.24 14.69
N ARG A 8 -14.93 -4.38 16.01
CA ARG A 8 -14.88 -3.25 16.94
C ARG A 8 -13.53 -2.55 16.89
N ILE A 9 -12.40 -3.30 16.93
CA ILE A 9 -11.04 -2.72 16.80
C ILE A 9 -10.93 -1.94 15.48
N VAL A 10 -11.27 -2.57 14.34
CA VAL A 10 -11.21 -1.91 13.03
C VAL A 10 -12.08 -0.66 12.98
N ASN A 11 -13.28 -0.66 13.58
CA ASN A 11 -14.16 0.51 13.55
C ASN A 11 -13.70 1.63 14.48
N GLU A 12 -13.31 1.33 15.71
CA GLU A 12 -12.85 2.34 16.68
C GLU A 12 -11.59 3.04 16.19
N ILE A 13 -10.60 2.28 15.71
CA ILE A 13 -9.37 2.87 15.15
C ILE A 13 -9.70 3.78 13.97
N TYR A 14 -10.63 3.37 13.09
CA TYR A 14 -11.06 4.25 12.00
C TYR A 14 -11.66 5.56 12.52
N ILE A 15 -12.59 5.49 13.46
CA ILE A 15 -13.31 6.66 13.99
C ILE A 15 -12.35 7.59 14.74
N GLU A 16 -11.45 7.04 15.54
CA GLU A 16 -10.56 7.81 16.41
C GLU A 16 -9.38 8.43 15.66
N TYR A 17 -8.79 7.71 14.69
CA TYR A 17 -7.49 8.10 14.13
C TYR A 17 -7.52 8.43 12.62
N PHE A 18 -8.42 7.81 11.86
CA PHE A 18 -8.40 7.94 10.40
C PHE A 18 -9.47 8.86 9.85
N LYS A 19 -10.70 8.74 10.34
CA LYS A 19 -11.82 9.58 9.90
C LYS A 19 -11.57 11.07 10.06
N PRO A 20 -11.01 11.56 11.20
CA PRO A 20 -10.72 12.99 11.38
C PRO A 20 -9.71 13.53 10.37
N ASN A 21 -8.84 12.68 9.82
CA ASN A 21 -7.80 13.01 8.85
C ASN A 21 -8.23 12.75 7.40
N GLY A 22 -9.52 12.69 7.12
CA GLY A 22 -10.07 12.60 5.76
C GLY A 22 -10.07 11.21 5.14
N TRP A 23 -9.62 10.17 5.86
CA TRP A 23 -9.65 8.82 5.37
C TRP A 23 -11.08 8.30 5.21
N LYS A 24 -11.31 7.54 4.15
CA LYS A 24 -12.59 6.89 3.85
C LYS A 24 -12.49 5.39 4.10
N LYS A 25 -13.49 4.82 4.81
CA LYS A 25 -13.57 3.39 5.11
C LYS A 25 -14.55 2.70 4.17
N GLN A 26 -14.09 1.60 3.57
CA GLN A 26 -14.92 0.68 2.81
C GLN A 26 -14.58 -0.76 3.21
N GLY A 27 -15.45 -1.41 3.97
CA GLY A 27 -15.19 -2.73 4.53
C GLY A 27 -13.98 -2.71 5.48
N LEU A 28 -12.94 -3.46 5.15
CA LEU A 28 -11.69 -3.56 5.89
C LEU A 28 -10.57 -2.68 5.30
N ASN A 29 -10.89 -1.80 4.37
CA ASN A 29 -9.95 -0.90 3.73
C ASN A 29 -10.20 0.54 4.16
N TYR A 30 -9.13 1.25 4.51
CA TYR A 30 -9.12 2.70 4.69
C TYR A 30 -8.34 3.31 3.55
N ARG A 31 -8.86 4.37 2.92
CA ARG A 31 -8.20 5.07 1.81
C ARG A 31 -8.17 6.55 2.06
N LEU A 32 -7.05 7.15 1.72
CA LEU A 32 -6.86 8.60 1.65
C LEU A 32 -6.46 8.96 0.23
N PHE A 33 -7.08 10.01 -0.28
CA PHE A 33 -6.75 10.59 -1.58
C PHE A 33 -6.27 12.01 -1.35
N ASP A 34 -5.19 12.41 -1.99
CA ASP A 34 -4.74 13.78 -1.98
C ASP A 34 -4.92 14.46 -3.35
N ASP A 35 -4.74 15.77 -3.38
CA ASP A 35 -4.94 16.59 -4.58
C ASP A 35 -3.78 16.44 -5.61
N SER A 36 -2.73 15.69 -5.27
CA SER A 36 -1.62 15.39 -6.18
C SER A 36 -1.85 14.15 -7.04
N GLY A 37 -2.99 13.45 -6.87
CA GLY A 37 -3.26 12.19 -7.55
C GLY A 37 -2.60 10.98 -6.89
N LEU A 38 -2.33 11.04 -5.60
CA LEU A 38 -1.92 9.90 -4.78
C LEU A 38 -3.09 9.30 -4.01
N GLY A 39 -3.14 7.98 -3.97
CA GLY A 39 -3.99 7.21 -3.08
C GLY A 39 -3.13 6.47 -2.04
N ARG A 40 -3.53 6.50 -0.78
CA ARG A 40 -2.96 5.68 0.29
C ARG A 40 -4.00 4.69 0.75
N ILE A 41 -3.59 3.47 1.06
CA ILE A 41 -4.48 2.41 1.54
C ILE A 41 -3.89 1.71 2.75
N ILE A 42 -4.77 1.39 3.69
CA ILE A 42 -4.53 0.43 4.78
C ILE A 42 -5.60 -0.64 4.67
N THR A 43 -5.19 -1.90 4.69
CA THR A 43 -6.07 -3.06 4.54
C THR A 43 -5.90 -4.00 5.74
N PHE A 44 -6.99 -4.29 6.44
CA PHE A 44 -7.04 -5.36 7.44
C PHE A 44 -7.41 -6.67 6.74
N GLN A 45 -6.41 -7.45 6.39
CA GLN A 45 -6.58 -8.70 5.68
C GLN A 45 -6.73 -9.86 6.65
N LYS A 46 -7.91 -10.50 6.68
CA LYS A 46 -8.08 -11.76 7.41
C LYS A 46 -7.33 -12.89 6.72
N SER A 47 -6.69 -13.74 7.53
CA SER A 47 -6.12 -15.00 7.08
C SER A 47 -7.23 -15.95 6.61
N LYS A 48 -6.91 -16.76 5.61
CA LYS A 48 -7.78 -17.86 5.17
C LYS A 48 -7.93 -18.97 6.24
N TRP A 49 -7.06 -18.98 7.22
CA TRP A 49 -7.08 -19.92 8.34
C TRP A 49 -7.92 -19.42 9.53
N SER A 50 -8.51 -18.25 9.43
CA SER A 50 -9.44 -17.73 10.46
C SER A 50 -10.72 -18.57 10.49
N ASP A 51 -11.18 -18.88 11.72
CA ASP A 51 -12.41 -19.62 11.96
C ASP A 51 -13.33 -18.90 12.96
N VAL A 52 -14.27 -19.61 13.57
CA VAL A 52 -15.22 -19.07 14.56
C VAL A 52 -14.58 -18.79 15.92
N THR A 53 -13.45 -19.44 16.22
CA THR A 53 -12.73 -19.38 17.50
C THR A 53 -11.48 -18.51 17.44
N ASN A 54 -10.91 -18.33 16.25
CA ASN A 54 -9.68 -17.59 16.02
C ASN A 54 -9.77 -16.74 14.75
N ILE A 55 -9.48 -15.46 14.86
CA ILE A 55 -9.29 -14.57 13.73
C ILE A 55 -7.84 -14.16 13.68
N GLU A 56 -7.14 -14.66 12.68
CA GLU A 56 -5.84 -14.18 12.30
C GLU A 56 -5.99 -13.06 11.25
N PHE A 57 -5.26 -11.98 11.41
CA PHE A 57 -5.29 -10.91 10.41
C PHE A 57 -3.93 -10.22 10.28
N TYR A 58 -3.76 -9.57 9.15
CA TYR A 58 -2.59 -8.79 8.79
C TYR A 58 -3.02 -7.35 8.51
N ILE A 59 -2.08 -6.42 8.66
CA ILE A 59 -2.26 -5.02 8.29
C ILE A 59 -1.30 -4.74 7.13
N ASN A 60 -1.85 -4.65 5.94
CA ASN A 60 -1.12 -4.27 4.74
C ASN A 60 -1.36 -2.80 4.46
N TYR A 61 -0.39 -2.13 3.87
CA TYR A 61 -0.52 -0.74 3.45
C TYR A 61 0.16 -0.50 2.11
N GLY A 62 -0.23 0.56 1.42
CA GLY A 62 0.34 0.85 0.12
C GLY A 62 0.07 2.26 -0.37
N VAL A 63 0.80 2.64 -1.42
CA VAL A 63 0.66 3.91 -2.12
C VAL A 63 0.38 3.62 -3.59
N TYR A 64 -0.69 4.22 -4.08
CA TYR A 64 -1.24 4.04 -5.41
C TYR A 64 -1.18 5.35 -6.19
N MET A 65 -0.83 5.29 -7.47
CA MET A 65 -0.91 6.41 -8.40
C MET A 65 -1.45 5.96 -9.76
N GLU A 66 -2.04 6.91 -10.49
CA GLU A 66 -2.48 6.75 -11.88
C GLU A 66 -1.82 7.80 -12.76
N VAL A 67 -1.91 7.62 -14.09
CA VAL A 67 -1.60 8.68 -15.04
C VAL A 67 -2.58 9.84 -14.82
N GLY A 68 -2.09 11.09 -14.86
CA GLY A 68 -2.90 12.28 -14.57
C GLY A 68 -2.87 12.69 -13.09
N ASP A 69 -3.60 13.74 -12.76
CA ASP A 69 -3.50 14.43 -11.46
C ASP A 69 -4.59 14.05 -10.46
N CYS A 70 -5.39 13.03 -10.77
CA CYS A 70 -6.41 12.52 -9.86
C CYS A 70 -6.54 11.00 -9.95
N ILE A 71 -6.94 10.39 -8.83
CA ILE A 71 -7.26 8.97 -8.76
C ILE A 71 -8.69 8.74 -9.28
N ALA A 72 -8.83 8.08 -10.41
CA ALA A 72 -10.13 7.68 -10.96
C ALA A 72 -10.68 6.44 -10.25
N ASN A 73 -9.84 5.42 -10.02
CA ASN A 73 -10.22 4.20 -9.29
C ASN A 73 -10.28 4.44 -7.78
N LYS A 74 -11.39 4.98 -7.27
CA LYS A 74 -11.59 5.23 -5.82
C LYS A 74 -11.68 3.96 -4.97
N SER A 75 -11.70 2.77 -5.58
CA SER A 75 -11.80 1.48 -4.89
C SER A 75 -10.57 0.57 -5.10
N PHE A 76 -9.45 1.13 -5.54
CA PHE A 76 -8.20 0.39 -5.73
C PHE A 76 -7.86 -0.47 -4.51
N LYS A 77 -7.17 -1.58 -4.75
CA LYS A 77 -6.76 -2.54 -3.73
C LYS A 77 -5.28 -2.39 -3.41
N GLU A 78 -4.86 -2.90 -2.27
CA GLU A 78 -3.46 -2.84 -1.86
C GLU A 78 -2.53 -3.51 -2.89
N TYR A 79 -2.93 -4.62 -3.50
CA TYR A 79 -2.11 -5.32 -4.49
C TYR A 79 -1.98 -4.57 -5.85
N GLU A 80 -2.79 -3.53 -6.08
CA GLU A 80 -2.70 -2.63 -7.25
C GLU A 80 -1.74 -1.46 -7.00
N CYS A 81 -1.26 -1.28 -5.77
CA CYS A 81 -0.34 -0.21 -5.40
C CYS A 81 1.06 -0.43 -5.98
N GLN A 82 1.72 0.66 -6.41
CA GLN A 82 3.10 0.63 -6.84
C GLN A 82 4.07 0.38 -5.68
N PHE A 83 3.78 0.96 -4.51
CA PHE A 83 4.40 0.57 -3.26
C PHE A 83 3.40 -0.16 -2.39
N ARG A 84 3.83 -1.27 -1.80
CA ARG A 84 3.05 -1.99 -0.80
C ARG A 84 3.95 -2.69 0.19
N ASP A 85 3.46 -2.83 1.41
CA ASP A 85 4.15 -3.58 2.46
C ASP A 85 3.16 -4.05 3.52
N ARG A 86 3.69 -4.75 4.50
CA ARG A 86 2.97 -5.24 5.68
C ARG A 86 3.65 -4.73 6.94
N THR A 87 2.88 -4.35 7.94
CA THR A 87 3.45 -3.98 9.24
C THR A 87 4.16 -5.17 9.89
N ASN A 88 5.36 -4.96 10.43
CA ASN A 88 6.23 -6.03 10.96
C ASN A 88 5.98 -6.40 12.43
N VAL A 89 4.97 -5.84 13.07
CA VAL A 89 4.65 -6.18 14.45
C VAL A 89 4.21 -7.66 14.53
N TYR A 90 4.85 -8.45 15.42
CA TYR A 90 4.57 -9.88 15.60
C TYR A 90 4.64 -10.72 14.30
N ASN A 91 5.71 -10.59 13.53
CA ASN A 91 5.82 -11.21 12.21
C ASN A 91 4.64 -10.86 11.27
N GLY A 92 4.05 -9.68 11.48
CA GLY A 92 2.94 -9.17 10.67
C GLY A 92 1.58 -9.77 10.94
N MET A 93 1.45 -10.73 11.88
CA MET A 93 0.18 -11.42 12.17
C MET A 93 -0.38 -11.03 13.54
N TYR A 94 -1.68 -10.76 13.58
CA TYR A 94 -2.45 -10.50 14.80
C TYR A 94 -3.47 -11.60 14.99
N LEU A 95 -3.70 -11.96 16.26
CA LEU A 95 -4.66 -13.00 16.64
C LEU A 95 -5.75 -12.41 17.54
N VAL A 96 -7.01 -12.71 17.21
CA VAL A 96 -8.18 -12.47 18.06
C VAL A 96 -8.82 -13.82 18.42
N ASN A 97 -8.89 -14.11 19.69
CA ASN A 97 -9.55 -15.30 20.24
C ASN A 97 -10.27 -14.97 21.58
N GLU A 98 -10.76 -15.96 22.27
CA GLU A 98 -11.48 -15.79 23.56
C GLU A 98 -10.62 -15.15 24.67
N ASN A 99 -9.29 -15.36 24.62
CA ASN A 99 -8.33 -14.84 25.62
C ASN A 99 -7.77 -13.47 25.22
N THR A 100 -8.26 -12.86 24.15
CA THR A 100 -7.72 -11.59 23.63
C THR A 100 -7.99 -10.44 24.61
N ASN A 101 -6.92 -9.84 25.11
CA ASN A 101 -7.02 -8.55 25.79
C ASN A 101 -7.25 -7.46 24.73
N TYR A 102 -8.45 -6.89 24.75
CA TYR A 102 -8.89 -5.92 23.76
C TYR A 102 -8.01 -4.66 23.69
N GLU A 103 -7.74 -4.04 24.85
CA GLU A 103 -6.96 -2.80 24.90
C GLU A 103 -5.50 -3.03 24.48
N LYS A 104 -4.91 -4.15 24.91
CA LYS A 104 -3.57 -4.52 24.49
C LYS A 104 -3.48 -4.66 22.97
N LEU A 105 -4.40 -5.44 22.37
CA LEU A 105 -4.42 -5.65 20.92
C LEU A 105 -4.71 -4.35 20.16
N LYS A 106 -5.64 -3.51 20.62
CA LYS A 106 -5.92 -2.19 20.03
C LYS A 106 -4.66 -1.33 20.00
N ASN A 107 -3.92 -1.27 21.12
CA ASN A 107 -2.68 -0.49 21.20
C ASN A 107 -1.57 -1.04 20.29
N GLU A 108 -1.46 -2.35 20.14
CA GLU A 108 -0.53 -2.98 19.22
C GLU A 108 -0.84 -2.64 17.76
N VAL A 109 -2.11 -2.69 17.37
CA VAL A 109 -2.57 -2.28 16.03
C VAL A 109 -2.29 -0.79 15.79
N ILE A 110 -2.57 0.09 16.77
CA ILE A 110 -2.27 1.53 16.65
C ILE A 110 -0.77 1.76 16.44
N ARG A 111 0.09 1.03 17.16
CA ARG A 111 1.54 1.14 17.01
C ARG A 111 1.98 0.74 15.60
N ALA A 112 1.46 -0.36 15.06
CA ALA A 112 1.76 -0.78 13.70
C ALA A 112 1.30 0.24 12.64
N LEU A 113 0.13 0.84 12.84
CA LEU A 113 -0.38 1.88 11.94
C LEU A 113 0.47 3.17 11.97
N LYS A 114 1.14 3.47 13.09
CA LYS A 114 2.11 4.57 13.16
C LYS A 114 3.32 4.32 12.27
N GLU A 115 3.78 3.07 12.13
CA GLU A 115 4.88 2.71 11.20
C GLU A 115 4.48 3.02 9.76
N ALA A 116 3.29 2.60 9.33
CA ALA A 116 2.77 2.93 8.00
C ALA A 116 2.64 4.45 7.77
N ASN A 117 2.16 5.19 8.78
CA ASN A 117 2.02 6.64 8.70
C ASN A 117 3.38 7.36 8.57
N ILE A 118 4.44 6.89 9.23
CA ILE A 118 5.80 7.45 9.06
C ILE A 118 6.23 7.42 7.59
N LEU A 119 5.93 6.33 6.88
CA LEU A 119 6.21 6.27 5.45
C LEU A 119 5.30 7.20 4.64
N PHE A 120 4.00 7.23 4.93
CA PHE A 120 3.07 8.11 4.24
C PHE A 120 3.43 9.59 4.40
N ASP A 121 3.96 9.99 5.56
CA ASP A 121 4.44 11.35 5.84
C ASP A 121 5.69 11.71 5.02
N LYS A 122 6.55 10.73 4.71
CA LYS A 122 7.69 10.92 3.79
C LYS A 122 7.22 11.14 2.34
N ILE A 123 6.09 10.55 1.95
CA ILE A 123 5.53 10.62 0.61
C ILE A 123 4.47 11.71 0.56
N THR A 124 4.90 12.96 0.49
CA THR A 124 4.03 14.14 0.63
C THR A 124 3.13 14.39 -0.58
N ASN A 125 3.55 13.97 -1.78
CA ASN A 125 2.80 14.12 -3.02
C ASN A 125 3.32 13.14 -4.10
N LYS A 126 2.63 13.09 -5.24
CA LYS A 126 2.94 12.19 -6.35
C LYS A 126 4.36 12.37 -6.91
N GLN A 127 4.85 13.61 -7.02
CA GLN A 127 6.20 13.87 -7.55
C GLN A 127 7.29 13.34 -6.60
N VAL A 128 7.10 13.50 -5.29
CA VAL A 128 7.99 12.93 -4.28
C VAL A 128 7.97 11.40 -4.37
N PHE A 129 6.80 10.81 -4.52
CA PHE A 129 6.64 9.35 -4.66
C PHE A 129 7.39 8.82 -5.89
N ILE A 130 7.21 9.43 -7.07
CA ILE A 130 7.92 9.06 -8.29
C ILE A 130 9.44 9.20 -8.09
N LYS A 131 9.90 10.30 -7.51
CA LYS A 131 11.33 10.51 -7.23
C LYS A 131 11.89 9.42 -6.31
N MET A 132 11.16 9.01 -5.30
CA MET A 132 11.57 7.93 -4.38
C MET A 132 11.61 6.57 -5.07
N ILE A 133 10.71 6.31 -6.04
CA ILE A 133 10.75 5.10 -6.88
C ILE A 133 12.02 5.13 -7.75
N LEU A 134 12.21 6.17 -8.54
CA LEU A 134 13.32 6.29 -9.52
C LEU A 134 14.69 6.29 -8.85
N SER A 135 14.83 6.88 -7.66
CA SER A 135 16.08 6.86 -6.88
C SER A 135 16.37 5.53 -6.17
N GLY A 136 15.42 4.59 -6.18
CA GLY A 136 15.51 3.35 -5.42
C GLY A 136 15.41 3.53 -3.90
N THR A 137 15.14 4.75 -3.42
CA THR A 137 15.00 5.03 -1.97
C THR A 137 13.83 4.27 -1.38
N LEU A 138 12.73 4.20 -2.11
CA LEU A 138 11.52 3.50 -1.66
C LEU A 138 11.70 1.98 -1.63
N GLN A 139 12.53 1.39 -2.49
CA GLN A 139 12.82 -0.04 -2.50
C GLN A 139 13.52 -0.50 -1.20
N LYS A 140 14.17 0.40 -0.47
CA LYS A 140 14.81 0.09 0.82
C LYS A 140 13.80 -0.06 1.97
N GLU A 141 12.60 0.41 1.78
CA GLU A 141 11.51 0.36 2.78
C GLU A 141 10.68 -0.94 2.69
N THR A 142 10.87 -1.76 1.63
CA THR A 142 10.13 -3.01 1.42
C THR A 142 10.95 -4.07 0.68
N GLU A 143 10.69 -5.34 0.96
CA GLU A 143 11.25 -6.47 0.21
C GLU A 143 10.46 -6.75 -1.09
N ILE A 144 9.28 -6.18 -1.24
CA ILE A 144 8.44 -6.36 -2.43
C ILE A 144 9.00 -5.51 -3.58
N PRO A 145 9.30 -6.08 -4.75
CA PRO A 145 9.81 -5.31 -5.89
C PRO A 145 8.84 -4.19 -6.30
N ILE A 146 9.32 -2.95 -6.31
CA ILE A 146 8.54 -1.77 -6.70
C ILE A 146 8.56 -1.58 -8.21
N MET A 147 9.74 -1.70 -8.83
CA MET A 147 9.94 -1.51 -10.27
C MET A 147 9.56 -2.78 -11.07
N HIS A 148 8.35 -3.32 -10.83
CA HIS A 148 7.78 -4.37 -11.68
C HIS A 148 7.23 -3.77 -12.99
N TYR A 149 6.86 -4.61 -13.97
CA TYR A 149 6.42 -4.18 -15.29
C TYR A 149 5.34 -3.08 -15.25
N HIS A 150 4.30 -3.24 -14.44
CA HIS A 150 3.21 -2.26 -14.38
C HIS A 150 3.67 -0.89 -13.86
N THR A 151 4.59 -0.85 -12.91
CA THR A 151 5.19 0.42 -12.44
C THR A 151 6.03 1.06 -13.55
N CYS A 152 6.86 0.28 -14.26
CA CYS A 152 7.66 0.77 -15.37
C CYS A 152 6.78 1.31 -16.50
N LYS A 153 5.74 0.57 -16.88
CA LYS A 153 4.78 1.01 -17.91
C LYS A 153 4.08 2.30 -17.49
N LEU A 154 3.61 2.40 -16.25
CA LEU A 154 2.99 3.60 -15.72
C LEU A 154 3.94 4.82 -15.76
N LEU A 155 5.20 4.64 -15.39
CA LEU A 155 6.21 5.70 -15.46
C LEU A 155 6.51 6.10 -16.91
N ALA A 156 6.57 5.15 -17.85
CA ALA A 156 6.66 5.43 -19.28
C ALA A 156 5.47 6.28 -19.75
N ASP A 157 4.24 5.88 -19.43
CA ASP A 157 3.01 6.61 -19.79
C ASP A 157 2.96 8.03 -19.19
N MET A 158 3.74 8.30 -18.14
CA MET A 158 3.97 9.62 -17.56
C MET A 158 5.15 10.37 -18.15
N GLY A 159 5.88 9.81 -19.13
CA GLY A 159 6.99 10.45 -19.82
C GLY A 159 8.38 10.25 -19.21
N TYR A 160 8.53 9.38 -18.20
CA TYR A 160 9.82 9.09 -17.54
C TYR A 160 10.64 8.03 -18.29
N TYR A 161 10.67 8.12 -19.64
CA TYR A 161 11.35 7.15 -20.52
C TYR A 161 12.83 7.00 -20.24
N LYS A 162 13.54 8.11 -20.10
CA LYS A 162 15.00 8.12 -19.89
C LYS A 162 15.39 7.55 -18.54
N GLU A 163 14.62 7.89 -17.51
CA GLU A 163 14.89 7.49 -16.14
C GLU A 163 14.71 5.98 -15.90
N ILE A 164 13.83 5.33 -16.68
CA ILE A 164 13.56 3.90 -16.53
C ILE A 164 14.24 3.03 -17.59
N TYR A 165 14.78 3.60 -18.66
CA TYR A 165 15.29 2.86 -19.81
C TYR A 165 16.31 1.78 -19.46
N GLU A 166 17.38 2.16 -18.74
CA GLU A 166 18.43 1.20 -18.38
C GLU A 166 17.88 0.07 -17.48
N TYR A 167 16.93 0.40 -16.61
CA TYR A 167 16.29 -0.59 -15.75
C TYR A 167 15.44 -1.58 -16.56
N VAL A 168 14.65 -1.08 -17.48
CA VAL A 168 13.75 -1.89 -18.34
C VAL A 168 14.57 -2.78 -19.27
N LYS A 169 15.60 -2.21 -19.93
CA LYS A 169 16.50 -2.92 -20.85
C LYS A 169 17.29 -4.06 -20.20
N ALA A 170 17.62 -3.91 -18.92
CA ALA A 170 18.34 -4.94 -18.16
C ALA A 170 17.44 -6.10 -17.70
N ARG A 171 16.15 -6.11 -18.05
CA ARG A 171 15.17 -7.11 -17.64
C ARG A 171 14.79 -8.02 -18.79
N ASP A 172 14.78 -9.32 -18.54
CA ASP A 172 14.32 -10.32 -19.48
C ASP A 172 12.78 -10.50 -19.41
N GLY A 173 12.21 -10.91 -20.52
CA GLY A 173 10.81 -11.26 -20.63
C GLY A 173 10.03 -10.42 -21.66
N GLN A 174 9.04 -11.05 -22.28
CA GLN A 174 8.29 -10.48 -23.40
C GLN A 174 7.74 -9.07 -23.11
N TYR A 175 7.22 -8.82 -21.92
CA TYR A 175 6.66 -7.52 -21.54
C TYR A 175 7.73 -6.43 -21.44
N PHE A 176 8.89 -6.73 -20.83
CA PHE A 176 9.99 -5.79 -20.72
C PHE A 176 10.64 -5.53 -22.09
N ASN A 177 10.80 -6.54 -22.93
CA ASN A 177 11.32 -6.39 -24.28
C ASN A 177 10.41 -5.46 -25.11
N SER A 178 9.09 -5.66 -25.07
CA SER A 178 8.14 -4.81 -25.76
C SER A 178 8.17 -3.36 -25.25
N LEU A 179 8.31 -3.16 -23.93
CA LEU A 179 8.43 -1.83 -23.34
C LEU A 179 9.76 -1.16 -23.73
N THR A 180 10.85 -1.91 -23.82
CA THR A 180 12.14 -1.41 -24.31
C THR A 180 12.03 -0.90 -25.73
N GLU A 181 11.45 -1.70 -26.64
CA GLU A 181 11.22 -1.29 -28.03
C GLU A 181 10.31 -0.06 -28.16
N GLU A 182 9.31 0.07 -27.28
CA GLU A 182 8.45 1.26 -27.22
C GLU A 182 9.25 2.50 -26.81
N ILE A 183 10.08 2.38 -25.78
CA ILE A 183 10.92 3.50 -25.29
C ILE A 183 11.96 3.90 -26.35
N GLU A 184 12.63 2.94 -26.99
CA GLU A 184 13.66 3.19 -28.02
C GLU A 184 13.15 3.96 -29.25
N LYS A 185 11.85 3.93 -29.50
CA LYS A 185 11.23 4.73 -30.57
C LYS A 185 10.98 6.20 -30.18
N ILE A 186 11.08 6.50 -28.86
CA ILE A 186 10.74 7.82 -28.30
C ILE A 186 11.99 8.62 -27.95
N ILE A 187 13.04 7.94 -27.45
CA ILE A 187 14.31 8.56 -27.03
C ILE A 187 15.31 8.60 -28.16
#